data_b7428e8ae2f1bd1397a7fa3446a67de7
#
_entry.id   b7428e8ae2f1bd1397a7fa3446a67de7
#
_cell.length_a   1.000
_cell.length_b   1.000
_cell.length_c   1.000
_cell.angle_alpha   90.00
_cell.angle_beta   90.00
_cell.angle_gamma   90.00
#
_symmetry.space_group_name_H-M   'P 1'
#
loop_
_entity.id
_entity.type
_entity.pdbx_description
1 polymer ?
#
loop_
_entity_poly.entity_id
_entity_poly.type
_entity_poly.pdbx_seq_one_letter_code
_entity_poly.pdbx_strand_id
1 'polypeptide(L)'
;MKTLQIIKQDQDKTISLVEHETSHTKYIQKKLNYYDKTLYQTLQKIKNPYLPKIFVIQESDNHLILIEEYIEGKTLDQQSFSKEQVKDIMHQLCECLDSLHKLNPPIIHRDIKPENIRLN
;
A
#
# COMPACT_ATOMS: atom_id res chain seq x y z
N MET A 1 15.94 5.67 -9.26
CA MET A 1 14.59 6.20 -9.58
C MET A 1 14.51 7.66 -9.18
N LYS A 2 13.75 8.43 -9.94
CA LYS A 2 13.56 9.85 -9.67
C LYS A 2 12.36 10.06 -8.74
N THR A 3 12.54 10.80 -7.65
CA THR A 3 11.45 11.17 -6.77
C THR A 3 10.64 12.32 -7.39
N LEU A 4 9.35 12.09 -7.60
CA LEU A 4 8.45 13.10 -8.14
C LEU A 4 7.77 13.91 -7.05
N GLN A 5 7.40 13.27 -5.94
CA GLN A 5 6.67 13.90 -4.86
C GLN A 5 6.86 13.11 -3.57
N ILE A 6 7.04 13.80 -2.46
CA ILE A 6 6.95 13.19 -1.13
C ILE A 6 5.51 13.27 -0.67
N ILE A 7 4.86 12.11 -0.51
CA ILE A 7 3.45 12.02 -0.15
C ILE A 7 3.25 12.20 1.35
N LYS A 8 4.11 11.53 2.13
CA LYS A 8 4.06 11.57 3.59
C LYS A 8 5.47 11.41 4.13
N GLN A 9 5.80 12.19 5.16
CA GLN A 9 7.09 12.08 5.84
C GLN A 9 6.90 12.34 7.33
N ASP A 10 7.36 11.41 8.15
CA ASP A 10 7.43 11.57 9.60
C ASP A 10 8.72 10.91 10.13
N GLN A 11 8.86 10.79 11.46
CA GLN A 11 10.06 10.23 12.07
C GLN A 11 10.27 8.74 11.74
N ASP A 12 9.19 8.02 11.44
CA ASP A 12 9.22 6.57 11.28
C ASP A 12 9.23 6.14 9.82
N LYS A 13 8.69 6.95 8.91
CA LYS A 13 8.55 6.59 7.51
C LYS A 13 8.57 7.77 6.56
N THR A 14 8.98 7.49 5.34
CA THR A 14 8.84 8.41 4.20
C THR A 14 8.16 7.65 3.06
N ILE A 15 7.05 8.19 2.55
CA ILE A 15 6.32 7.64 1.42
C ILE A 15 6.45 8.63 0.26
N SER A 16 6.97 8.15 -0.87
CA SER A 16 7.26 8.99 -2.03
C SER A 16 6.69 8.38 -3.30
N LEU A 17 6.25 9.24 -4.21
CA LEU A 17 5.97 8.86 -5.59
C LEU A 17 7.29 8.95 -6.37
N VAL A 18 7.70 7.84 -6.97
CA VAL A 18 8.94 7.77 -7.74
C VAL A 18 8.66 7.29 -9.16
N GLU A 19 9.56 7.60 -10.07
CA GLU A 19 9.45 7.23 -11.48
C GLU A 19 10.74 6.56 -11.93
N HIS A 20 10.62 5.46 -12.66
CA HIS A 20 11.77 4.81 -13.28
C HIS A 20 12.31 5.68 -14.41
N GLU A 21 13.60 5.95 -14.40
CA GLU A 21 14.23 6.91 -15.32
C GLU A 21 14.09 6.54 -16.80
N THR A 22 14.11 5.26 -17.11
CA THR A 22 14.07 4.77 -18.50
C THR A 22 12.63 4.54 -18.98
N SER A 23 11.82 3.81 -18.22
CA SER A 23 10.47 3.40 -18.62
C SER A 23 9.39 4.43 -18.27
N HIS A 24 9.72 5.41 -17.43
CA HIS A 24 8.76 6.39 -16.89
C HIS A 24 7.60 5.76 -16.11
N THR A 25 7.74 4.50 -15.71
CA THR A 25 6.76 3.82 -14.86
C THR A 25 6.82 4.38 -13.45
N LYS A 26 5.65 4.70 -12.88
CA LYS A 26 5.55 5.26 -11.55
C LYS A 26 5.36 4.17 -10.50
N TYR A 27 5.99 4.36 -9.36
CA TYR A 27 5.92 3.46 -8.21
C TYR A 27 5.78 4.26 -6.93
N ILE A 28 5.36 3.59 -5.86
CA ILE A 28 5.41 4.13 -4.51
C ILE A 28 6.64 3.56 -3.81
N GLN A 29 7.49 4.42 -3.30
CA GLN A 29 8.64 4.04 -2.48
C GLN A 29 8.33 4.34 -1.02
N LYS A 30 8.44 3.34 -0.17
CA LYS A 30 8.33 3.48 1.28
C LYS A 30 9.68 3.21 1.93
N LYS A 31 10.14 4.15 2.72
CA LYS A 31 11.32 3.99 3.55
C LYS A 31 10.87 3.93 5.00
N LEU A 32 11.10 2.80 5.66
CA LEU A 32 10.60 2.52 7.00
C LEU A 32 11.75 2.37 7.98
N ASN A 33 11.68 3.06 9.13
CA ASN A 33 12.64 2.93 10.20
C ASN A 33 12.24 1.84 11.21
N TYR A 34 10.94 1.60 11.35
CA TYR A 34 10.38 0.52 12.15
C TYR A 34 9.58 -0.39 11.24
N TYR A 35 9.91 -1.69 11.23
CA TYR A 35 9.30 -2.62 10.28
C TYR A 35 9.40 -4.06 10.75
N ASP A 36 8.48 -4.88 10.24
CA ASP A 36 8.55 -6.34 10.30
C ASP A 36 8.77 -6.85 8.87
N LYS A 37 10.00 -7.22 8.56
CA LYS A 37 10.38 -7.69 7.23
C LYS A 37 9.59 -8.93 6.81
N THR A 38 9.33 -9.83 7.74
CA THR A 38 8.57 -11.06 7.49
C THR A 38 7.15 -10.74 7.03
N LEU A 39 6.52 -9.74 7.63
CA LEU A 39 5.20 -9.27 7.23
C LEU A 39 5.18 -8.85 5.76
N TYR A 40 6.13 -8.03 5.34
CA TYR A 40 6.21 -7.55 3.95
C TYR A 40 6.56 -8.67 2.97
N GLN A 41 7.41 -9.60 3.35
CA GLN A 41 7.71 -10.78 2.54
C GLN A 41 6.47 -11.65 2.34
N THR A 42 5.65 -11.80 3.37
CA THR A 42 4.39 -12.52 3.29
C THR A 42 3.41 -11.79 2.37
N LEU A 43 3.27 -10.47 2.53
CA LEU A 43 2.41 -9.65 1.67
C LEU A 43 2.82 -9.72 0.20
N GLN A 44 4.12 -9.76 -0.09
CA GLN A 44 4.62 -9.86 -1.46
C GLN A 44 4.19 -11.15 -2.15
N LYS A 45 4.02 -12.23 -1.40
CA LYS A 45 3.63 -13.54 -1.93
C LYS A 45 2.13 -13.69 -2.13
N ILE A 46 1.32 -12.80 -1.55
CA ILE A 46 -0.13 -12.87 -1.62
C ILE A 46 -0.60 -12.34 -2.96
N LYS A 47 -1.48 -13.09 -3.63
CA LYS A 47 -2.17 -12.64 -4.83
C LYS A 47 -3.55 -12.12 -4.44
N ASN A 48 -3.60 -10.88 -4.00
CA ASN A 48 -4.84 -10.21 -3.63
C ASN A 48 -5.05 -9.00 -4.53
N PRO A 49 -6.13 -8.96 -5.34
CA PRO A 49 -6.35 -7.85 -6.27
C PRO A 49 -6.63 -6.51 -5.58
N TYR A 50 -6.95 -6.52 -4.29
CA TYR A 50 -7.24 -5.31 -3.52
C TYR A 50 -5.99 -4.71 -2.87
N LEU A 51 -4.84 -5.38 -2.95
CA LEU A 51 -3.59 -4.92 -2.36
C LEU A 51 -2.59 -4.53 -3.44
N PRO A 52 -1.82 -3.43 -3.24
CA PRO A 52 -0.73 -3.10 -4.15
C PRO A 52 0.32 -4.22 -4.19
N LYS A 53 0.86 -4.47 -5.37
CA LYS A 53 1.98 -5.40 -5.51
C LYS A 53 3.24 -4.79 -4.93
N ILE A 54 4.01 -5.59 -4.20
CA ILE A 54 5.33 -5.22 -3.70
C ILE A 54 6.37 -5.80 -4.66
N PHE A 55 7.11 -4.93 -5.35
CA PHE A 55 8.11 -5.37 -6.33
C PHE A 55 9.47 -5.57 -5.71
N VAL A 56 9.86 -4.75 -4.75
CA VAL A 56 11.18 -4.78 -4.12
C VAL A 56 11.04 -4.64 -2.62
N ILE A 57 11.77 -5.49 -1.89
CA ILE A 57 11.98 -5.39 -0.44
C ILE A 57 13.49 -5.38 -0.22
N GLN A 58 14.03 -4.26 0.25
CA GLN A 58 15.46 -4.12 0.48
C GLN A 58 15.72 -3.56 1.87
N GLU A 59 16.55 -4.25 2.63
CA GLU A 59 16.99 -3.80 3.94
C GLU A 59 18.40 -3.22 3.85
N SER A 60 18.60 -2.02 4.40
CA SER A 60 19.89 -1.34 4.38
C SER A 60 19.97 -0.35 5.54
N ASP A 61 21.08 -0.33 6.28
CA ASP A 61 21.38 0.65 7.34
C ASP A 61 20.22 0.88 8.32
N ASN A 62 19.60 -0.19 8.80
CA ASN A 62 18.42 -0.16 9.70
C ASN A 62 17.17 0.45 9.10
N HIS A 63 17.10 0.50 7.78
CA HIS A 63 15.90 0.90 7.04
C HIS A 63 15.38 -0.24 6.18
N LEU A 64 14.08 -0.29 6.00
CA LEU A 64 13.45 -1.12 4.99
C LEU A 64 12.96 -0.23 3.86
N ILE A 65 13.35 -0.55 2.63
CA ILE A 65 12.88 0.14 1.43
C ILE A 65 11.97 -0.79 0.66
N LEU A 66 10.73 -0.34 0.42
CA LEU A 66 9.72 -1.04 -0.36
C LEU A 66 9.45 -0.25 -1.63
N ILE A 67 9.40 -0.96 -2.75
CA ILE A 67 8.89 -0.41 -4.01
C ILE A 67 7.58 -1.14 -4.31
N GLU A 68 6.51 -0.38 -4.34
CA GLU A 68 5.16 -0.91 -4.50
C GLU A 68 4.49 -0.37 -5.76
N GLU A 69 3.45 -1.06 -6.19
CA GLU A 69 2.60 -0.62 -7.29
C GLU A 69 1.99 0.75 -6.98
N TYR A 70 2.08 1.67 -7.95
CA TYR A 70 1.35 2.94 -7.88
C TYR A 70 -0.05 2.74 -8.43
N ILE A 71 -1.04 2.98 -7.60
CA ILE A 71 -2.45 2.87 -7.97
C ILE A 71 -3.00 4.26 -8.21
N GLU A 72 -3.34 4.58 -9.45
CA GLU A 72 -4.01 5.83 -9.78
C GLU A 72 -5.45 5.76 -9.25
N GLY A 73 -5.94 6.89 -8.78
CA GLY A 73 -7.29 7.00 -8.24
C GLY A 73 -7.33 7.94 -7.06
N LYS A 74 -8.52 8.34 -6.70
CA LYS A 74 -8.74 9.18 -5.54
C LYS A 74 -8.96 8.33 -4.30
N THR A 75 -8.50 8.82 -3.15
CA THR A 75 -8.79 8.19 -1.86
C THR A 75 -10.23 8.45 -1.47
N LEU A 76 -10.78 7.64 -0.58
CA LEU A 76 -12.19 7.75 -0.17
C LEU A 76 -12.54 9.09 0.48
N ASP A 77 -11.59 9.70 1.18
CA ASP A 77 -11.79 10.99 1.83
C ASP A 77 -11.90 12.17 0.85
N GLN A 78 -11.53 11.96 -0.42
CA GLN A 78 -11.56 12.99 -1.47
C GLN A 78 -12.83 12.97 -2.31
N GLN A 79 -13.75 12.06 -2.03
CA GLN A 79 -14.95 11.85 -2.85
C GLN A 79 -16.20 11.70 -2.00
N SER A 80 -17.35 11.97 -2.62
CA SER A 80 -18.66 11.65 -2.06
C SER A 80 -19.23 10.43 -2.75
N PHE A 81 -19.95 9.58 -2.00
CA PHE A 81 -20.45 8.31 -2.50
C PHE A 81 -21.95 8.13 -2.21
N SER A 82 -22.63 7.44 -3.11
CA SER A 82 -24.01 6.98 -2.90
C SER A 82 -24.00 5.81 -1.89
N LYS A 83 -25.20 5.48 -1.38
CA LYS A 83 -25.37 4.32 -0.48
C LYS A 83 -24.94 3.02 -1.15
N GLU A 84 -25.25 2.85 -2.43
CA GLU A 84 -24.88 1.65 -3.18
C GLU A 84 -23.37 1.55 -3.35
N GLN A 85 -22.71 2.66 -3.66
CA GLN A 85 -21.25 2.70 -3.76
C GLN A 85 -20.58 2.38 -2.43
N VAL A 86 -21.11 2.89 -1.32
CA VAL A 86 -20.58 2.59 0.02
C VAL A 86 -20.70 1.10 0.32
N LYS A 87 -21.85 0.46 0.02
CA LYS A 87 -22.02 -0.98 0.22
C LYS A 87 -21.00 -1.78 -0.58
N ASP A 88 -20.77 -1.40 -1.83
CA ASP A 88 -19.84 -2.08 -2.71
C ASP A 88 -18.40 -1.98 -2.20
N ILE A 89 -17.99 -0.78 -1.79
CA ILE A 89 -16.67 -0.53 -1.20
C ILE A 89 -16.49 -1.35 0.08
N MET A 90 -17.48 -1.35 0.96
CA MET A 90 -17.42 -2.12 2.20
C MET A 90 -17.34 -3.61 1.95
N HIS A 91 -18.04 -4.11 0.95
CA HIS A 91 -17.97 -5.51 0.56
C HIS A 91 -16.56 -5.90 0.10
N GLN A 92 -15.95 -5.09 -0.76
CA GLN A 92 -14.58 -5.31 -1.24
C GLN A 92 -13.57 -5.25 -0.09
N LEU A 93 -13.71 -4.31 0.84
CA LEU A 93 -12.88 -4.21 2.03
C LEU A 93 -12.98 -5.46 2.89
N CYS A 94 -14.20 -5.95 3.13
CA CYS A 94 -14.41 -7.16 3.92
C CYS A 94 -13.77 -8.37 3.26
N GLU A 95 -13.86 -8.51 1.95
CA GLU A 95 -13.18 -9.59 1.21
C GLU A 95 -11.66 -9.51 1.36
N CYS A 96 -11.10 -8.32 1.25
CA CYS A 96 -9.68 -8.09 1.42
C CYS A 96 -9.20 -8.50 2.82
N LEU A 97 -9.88 -8.02 3.86
CA LEU A 97 -9.55 -8.32 5.26
C LEU A 97 -9.72 -9.81 5.58
N ASP A 98 -10.78 -10.42 5.08
CA ASP A 98 -11.00 -11.86 5.27
C ASP A 98 -9.85 -12.67 4.67
N SER A 99 -9.40 -12.31 3.50
CA SER A 99 -8.24 -12.91 2.84
C SER A 99 -6.98 -12.84 3.70
N LEU A 100 -6.72 -11.68 4.32
CA LEU A 100 -5.56 -11.49 5.21
C LEU A 100 -5.70 -12.28 6.51
N HIS A 101 -6.90 -12.33 7.09
CA HIS A 101 -7.16 -13.03 8.35
C HIS A 101 -7.09 -14.55 8.22
N LYS A 102 -7.29 -15.10 7.03
CA LYS A 102 -7.20 -16.53 6.77
C LYS A 102 -5.79 -17.04 6.64
N LEU A 103 -4.80 -16.18 6.61
CA LEU A 103 -3.40 -16.56 6.52
C LEU A 103 -2.93 -17.18 7.84
N ASN A 104 -1.88 -17.99 7.75
CA ASN A 104 -1.25 -18.58 8.91
C ASN A 104 0.24 -18.18 8.99
N PRO A 105 0.65 -17.24 9.88
CA PRO A 105 -0.22 -16.53 10.84
C PRO A 105 -1.13 -15.48 10.16
N PRO A 106 -2.28 -15.16 10.77
CA PRO A 106 -3.15 -14.11 10.24
C PRO A 106 -2.46 -12.76 10.21
N ILE A 107 -2.77 -11.97 9.19
CA ILE A 107 -2.33 -10.58 9.09
C ILE A 107 -3.50 -9.68 9.47
N ILE A 108 -3.26 -8.78 10.43
CA ILE A 108 -4.26 -7.81 10.87
C ILE A 108 -3.87 -6.44 10.31
N HIS A 109 -4.75 -5.87 9.48
CA HIS A 109 -4.55 -4.51 9.00
C HIS A 109 -4.99 -3.54 10.09
N ARG A 110 -4.08 -2.65 10.52
CA ARG A 110 -4.31 -1.77 11.68
C ARG A 110 -4.59 -0.32 11.30
N ASP A 111 -4.63 -0.02 10.02
CA ASP A 111 -4.70 1.37 9.54
C ASP A 111 -5.74 1.53 8.44
N ILE A 112 -6.95 1.04 8.68
CA ILE A 112 -8.07 1.20 7.76
C ILE A 112 -8.75 2.53 8.04
N LYS A 113 -8.64 3.44 7.08
CA LYS A 113 -9.31 4.73 7.10
C LYS A 113 -9.46 5.23 5.66
N PRO A 114 -10.40 6.15 5.39
CA PRO A 114 -10.69 6.60 4.03
C PRO A 114 -9.47 7.11 3.25
N GLU A 115 -8.50 7.72 3.94
CA GLU A 115 -7.29 8.25 3.32
C GLU A 115 -6.39 7.15 2.75
N ASN A 116 -6.50 5.92 3.24
CA ASN A 116 -5.68 4.78 2.84
C ASN A 116 -6.38 3.85 1.83
N ILE A 117 -7.57 4.21 1.38
CA ILE A 117 -8.36 3.42 0.43
C ILE A 117 -8.45 4.20 -0.87
N ARG A 118 -8.04 3.57 -1.97
CA ARG A 118 -8.09 4.16 -3.31
C ARG A 118 -9.00 3.36 -4.23
N LEU A 119 -9.68 4.08 -5.09
CA LEU A 119 -10.50 3.51 -6.15
C LEU A 119 -9.82 3.73 -7.50
N ASN A 120 -9.75 2.68 -8.26
CA ASN A 120 -9.25 2.75 -9.63
C ASN A 120 -10.36 3.18 -10.58
#